data_d39298b1b08f1dae8fe939fc8e6a4d86
#
_entry.id   d39298b1b08f1dae8fe939fc8e6a4d86
#
_cell.length_a   1.000
_cell.length_b   1.000
_cell.length_c   1.000
_cell.angle_alpha   90.00
_cell.angle_beta   90.00
_cell.angle_gamma   90.00
#
_symmetry.space_group_name_H-M   'P 1'
#
loop_
_entity.id
_entity.type
_entity.pdbx_description
1 polymer ?
#
loop_
_entity_poly.entity_id
_entity_poly.type
_entity_poly.pdbx_seq_one_letter_code
_entity_poly.pdbx_strand_id
1 'polypeptide(L)'
;MAKFDDLTITNNGLDMIALSQAGAKLIFTKVKLGDGQIGDNDVMKLTDIINERMTAQISSVEAKTAGQVAIKFTVDNSELTSGFFVREIGIFAKINDGGEEQLYAYTNAGNYTNYLADNKTPVDAIITKIDLAVGNATDINFTLDKSIVYVSLEDLDTALQNHDSSSTAHVEAITQH
;
A
#
# COMPACT_ATOMS: atom_id res chain seq x y z
N MET A 1 16.68 -10.24 -8.36
CA MET A 1 15.60 -9.24 -8.19
C MET A 1 14.27 -9.96 -8.35
N ALA A 2 13.31 -9.73 -7.44
CA ALA A 2 11.98 -10.33 -7.55
C ALA A 2 11.32 -9.88 -8.86
N LYS A 3 10.61 -10.79 -9.52
CA LYS A 3 9.84 -10.50 -10.72
C LYS A 3 8.40 -10.93 -10.43
N PHE A 4 7.58 -9.96 -10.07
CA PHE A 4 6.15 -10.17 -9.92
C PHE A 4 5.47 -10.16 -11.29
N ASP A 5 4.45 -10.98 -11.44
CA ASP A 5 3.53 -10.91 -12.56
C ASP A 5 2.73 -9.60 -12.51
N ASP A 6 1.98 -9.31 -13.58
CA ASP A 6 1.10 -8.15 -13.57
C ASP A 6 0.08 -8.25 -12.44
N LEU A 7 -0.17 -7.12 -11.78
CA LEU A 7 -1.14 -7.05 -10.70
C LEU A 7 -2.56 -7.29 -11.25
N THR A 8 -3.21 -8.34 -10.77
CA THR A 8 -4.57 -8.73 -11.20
C THR A 8 -5.59 -8.23 -10.19
N ILE A 9 -6.60 -7.50 -10.67
CA ILE A 9 -7.75 -7.08 -9.85
C ILE A 9 -8.67 -8.29 -9.68
N THR A 10 -9.06 -8.59 -8.44
CA THR A 10 -9.98 -9.69 -8.12
C THR A 10 -11.43 -9.34 -8.49
N ASN A 11 -12.34 -10.31 -8.46
CA ASN A 11 -13.77 -10.05 -8.63
C ASN A 11 -14.27 -9.05 -7.58
N ASN A 12 -13.84 -9.17 -6.32
CA ASN A 12 -14.17 -8.21 -5.27
C ASN A 12 -13.65 -6.79 -5.60
N GLY A 13 -12.43 -6.70 -6.15
CA GLY A 13 -11.86 -5.43 -6.62
C GLY A 13 -12.67 -4.81 -7.76
N LEU A 14 -13.13 -5.61 -8.71
CA LEU A 14 -14.01 -5.15 -9.81
C LEU A 14 -15.34 -4.63 -9.28
N ASP A 15 -15.94 -5.33 -8.32
CA ASP A 15 -17.19 -4.88 -7.66
C ASP A 15 -16.98 -3.55 -6.92
N MET A 16 -15.84 -3.39 -6.23
CA MET A 16 -15.48 -2.13 -5.58
C MET A 16 -15.29 -0.98 -6.57
N ILE A 17 -14.68 -1.23 -7.73
CA ILE A 17 -14.55 -0.24 -8.81
C ILE A 17 -15.95 0.18 -9.28
N ALA A 18 -16.84 -0.75 -9.53
CA ALA A 18 -18.20 -0.45 -9.99
C ALA A 18 -18.96 0.40 -8.96
N LEU A 19 -18.88 0.07 -7.67
CA LEU A 19 -19.50 0.83 -6.58
C LEU A 19 -18.88 2.23 -6.45
N SER A 20 -17.57 2.36 -6.59
CA SER A 20 -16.90 3.66 -6.50
C SER A 20 -17.25 4.57 -7.67
N GLN A 21 -17.45 4.03 -8.87
CA GLN A 21 -17.95 4.78 -10.03
C GLN A 21 -19.40 5.27 -9.81
N ALA A 22 -20.17 4.55 -9.00
CA ALA A 22 -21.51 4.97 -8.59
C ALA A 22 -21.50 5.99 -7.42
N GLY A 23 -20.32 6.45 -6.99
CA GLY A 23 -20.16 7.49 -5.97
C GLY A 23 -19.85 6.98 -4.56
N ALA A 24 -19.60 5.68 -4.37
CA ALA A 24 -19.15 5.15 -3.09
C ALA A 24 -17.65 5.47 -2.90
N LYS A 25 -17.26 5.66 -1.63
CA LYS A 25 -15.87 5.93 -1.25
C LYS A 25 -15.06 4.64 -1.27
N LEU A 26 -13.97 4.59 -2.04
CA LEU A 26 -13.02 3.48 -2.06
C LEU A 26 -11.88 3.77 -1.08
N ILE A 27 -11.65 2.87 -0.13
CA ILE A 27 -10.66 3.03 0.93
C ILE A 27 -9.68 1.86 0.88
N PHE A 28 -8.43 2.12 0.54
CA PHE A 28 -7.35 1.14 0.67
C PHE A 28 -6.93 1.02 2.14
N THR A 29 -6.81 -0.20 2.65
CA THR A 29 -6.64 -0.44 4.08
C THR A 29 -5.25 -0.93 4.45
N LYS A 30 -4.72 -1.92 3.72
CA LYS A 30 -3.43 -2.53 3.99
C LYS A 30 -2.90 -3.29 2.78
N VAL A 31 -1.64 -3.69 2.86
CA VAL A 31 -1.01 -4.62 1.94
C VAL A 31 -0.55 -5.84 2.74
N LYS A 32 -0.93 -7.05 2.30
CA LYS A 32 -0.42 -8.29 2.88
C LYS A 32 0.69 -8.85 2.00
N LEU A 33 1.74 -9.36 2.64
CA LEU A 33 2.84 -10.06 2.00
C LEU A 33 2.86 -11.51 2.47
N GLY A 34 3.13 -12.44 1.55
CA GLY A 34 3.12 -13.86 1.84
C GLY A 34 4.13 -14.67 1.05
N ASP A 35 4.22 -15.96 1.36
CA ASP A 35 5.10 -16.91 0.68
C ASP A 35 4.35 -18.06 -0.01
N GLY A 36 3.03 -17.93 -0.15
CA GLY A 36 2.20 -18.92 -0.82
C GLY A 36 2.49 -19.04 -2.31
N GLN A 37 2.18 -20.22 -2.84
CA GLN A 37 2.25 -20.53 -4.27
C GLN A 37 0.83 -20.47 -4.83
N ILE A 38 0.66 -19.76 -5.94
CA ILE A 38 -0.66 -19.62 -6.56
C ILE A 38 -1.23 -20.98 -7.05
N GLY A 39 -0.35 -21.88 -7.52
CA GLY A 39 -0.77 -23.17 -8.04
C GLY A 39 -1.85 -23.03 -9.12
N ASP A 40 -2.89 -23.86 -9.02
CA ASP A 40 -4.03 -23.86 -9.95
C ASP A 40 -5.16 -22.91 -9.51
N ASN A 41 -4.93 -22.06 -8.50
CA ASN A 41 -5.95 -21.10 -8.06
C ASN A 41 -6.22 -20.02 -9.10
N ASP A 42 -7.49 -19.70 -9.28
CA ASP A 42 -7.91 -18.56 -10.09
C ASP A 42 -7.74 -17.26 -9.30
N VAL A 43 -6.79 -16.44 -9.70
CA VAL A 43 -6.47 -15.17 -9.03
C VAL A 43 -7.70 -14.28 -8.86
N MET A 44 -8.58 -14.22 -9.86
CA MET A 44 -9.77 -13.36 -9.80
C MET A 44 -10.76 -13.80 -8.71
N LYS A 45 -10.72 -15.05 -8.28
CA LYS A 45 -11.61 -15.60 -7.26
C LYS A 45 -11.01 -15.60 -5.84
N LEU A 46 -9.76 -15.18 -5.71
CA LEU A 46 -9.14 -15.10 -4.40
C LEU A 46 -9.85 -14.06 -3.52
N THR A 47 -10.06 -14.43 -2.27
CA THR A 47 -10.63 -13.56 -1.22
C THR A 47 -9.58 -13.11 -0.20
N ASP A 48 -8.45 -13.79 -0.16
CA ASP A 48 -7.26 -13.46 0.65
C ASP A 48 -6.00 -13.97 -0.08
N ILE A 49 -4.82 -13.62 0.41
CA ILE A 49 -3.57 -14.24 -0.05
C ILE A 49 -3.48 -15.69 0.43
N ILE A 50 -2.63 -16.49 -0.21
CA ILE A 50 -2.57 -17.95 0.05
C ILE A 50 -1.94 -18.25 1.42
N ASN A 51 -0.83 -17.59 1.74
CA ASN A 51 -0.13 -17.78 3.02
C ASN A 51 0.45 -16.45 3.53
N GLU A 52 -0.31 -15.76 4.35
CA GLU A 52 0.11 -14.48 4.94
C GLU A 52 1.31 -14.66 5.88
N ARG A 53 2.31 -13.81 5.73
CA ARG A 53 3.49 -13.77 6.59
C ARG A 53 3.66 -12.42 7.29
N MET A 54 3.21 -11.34 6.67
CA MET A 54 3.19 -10.02 7.27
C MET A 54 2.15 -9.10 6.63
N THR A 55 1.76 -8.10 7.37
CA THR A 55 0.94 -6.99 6.89
C THR A 55 1.77 -5.71 6.89
N ALA A 56 1.76 -4.99 5.76
CA ALA A 56 2.39 -3.70 5.60
C ALA A 56 1.32 -2.58 5.57
N GLN A 57 1.62 -1.46 6.23
CA GLN A 57 0.75 -0.31 6.26
C GLN A 57 0.95 0.56 5.02
N ILE A 58 -0.15 1.08 4.48
CA ILE A 58 -0.13 2.03 3.37
C ILE A 58 0.29 3.40 3.92
N SER A 59 1.32 3.99 3.33
CA SER A 59 1.82 5.30 3.72
C SER A 59 1.23 6.44 2.88
N SER A 60 0.93 6.19 1.61
CA SER A 60 0.20 7.14 0.76
C SER A 60 -0.53 6.47 -0.39
N VAL A 61 -1.56 7.16 -0.90
CA VAL A 61 -2.24 6.85 -2.16
C VAL A 61 -2.28 8.12 -3.00
N GLU A 62 -1.64 8.09 -4.15
CA GLU A 62 -1.52 9.23 -5.04
C GLU A 62 -2.31 8.98 -6.33
N ALA A 63 -3.20 9.89 -6.68
CA ALA A 63 -3.92 9.82 -7.95
C ALA A 63 -2.95 10.00 -9.13
N LYS A 64 -3.10 9.15 -10.14
CA LYS A 64 -2.42 9.25 -11.43
C LYS A 64 -3.42 9.53 -12.56
N THR A 65 -2.90 9.70 -13.75
CA THR A 65 -3.73 9.83 -14.97
C THR A 65 -4.39 8.49 -15.34
N ALA A 66 -5.44 8.54 -16.14
CA ALA A 66 -6.10 7.36 -16.72
C ALA A 66 -6.68 6.36 -15.72
N GLY A 67 -7.25 6.83 -14.61
CA GLY A 67 -7.94 5.95 -13.65
C GLY A 67 -7.01 5.02 -12.89
N GLN A 68 -5.81 5.48 -12.61
CA GLN A 68 -4.80 4.77 -11.82
C GLN A 68 -4.46 5.53 -10.54
N VAL A 69 -4.02 4.81 -9.53
CA VAL A 69 -3.39 5.33 -8.32
C VAL A 69 -2.03 4.66 -8.10
N ALA A 70 -1.14 5.38 -7.45
CA ALA A 70 0.08 4.80 -6.89
C ALA A 70 -0.12 4.61 -5.39
N ILE A 71 0.06 3.39 -4.93
CA ILE A 71 0.03 3.04 -3.51
C ILE A 71 1.46 2.88 -3.04
N LYS A 72 1.86 3.64 -2.01
CA LYS A 72 3.13 3.45 -1.30
C LYS A 72 2.87 2.74 0.02
N PHE A 73 3.69 1.76 0.33
CA PHE A 73 3.68 1.05 1.61
C PHE A 73 5.10 0.73 2.04
N THR A 74 5.30 0.53 3.33
CA THR A 74 6.61 0.27 3.91
C THR A 74 6.72 -1.17 4.36
N VAL A 75 7.81 -1.80 4.00
CA VAL A 75 8.18 -3.16 4.41
C VAL A 75 9.41 -3.07 5.29
N ASP A 76 9.31 -3.53 6.52
CA ASP A 76 10.43 -3.74 7.43
C ASP A 76 10.31 -5.11 8.12
N ASN A 77 11.38 -5.57 8.74
CA ASN A 77 11.40 -6.87 9.39
C ASN A 77 11.47 -6.80 10.92
N SER A 78 11.19 -5.66 11.51
CA SER A 78 11.36 -5.42 12.96
C SER A 78 10.56 -6.38 13.84
N GLU A 79 9.37 -6.78 13.38
CA GLU A 79 8.48 -7.72 14.09
C GLU A 79 8.51 -9.14 13.49
N LEU A 80 9.31 -9.38 12.45
CA LEU A 80 9.33 -10.65 11.74
C LEU A 80 10.17 -11.69 12.48
N THR A 81 9.53 -12.66 13.10
CA THR A 81 10.20 -13.72 13.89
C THR A 81 10.85 -14.81 13.05
N SER A 82 10.45 -14.96 11.80
CA SER A 82 10.97 -15.93 10.83
C SER A 82 10.94 -15.33 9.43
N GLY A 83 12.10 -15.29 8.78
CA GLY A 83 12.21 -14.80 7.40
C GLY A 83 11.44 -15.65 6.40
N PHE A 84 11.10 -15.06 5.25
CA PHE A 84 10.35 -15.73 4.19
C PHE A 84 10.68 -15.18 2.80
N PHE A 85 10.33 -15.93 1.77
CA PHE A 85 10.39 -15.46 0.40
C PHE A 85 9.12 -14.69 0.05
N VAL A 86 9.25 -13.41 -0.29
CA VAL A 86 8.09 -12.56 -0.62
C VAL A 86 7.55 -12.95 -1.99
N ARG A 87 6.67 -13.94 -2.03
CA ARG A 87 6.03 -14.43 -3.26
C ARG A 87 4.74 -13.74 -3.60
N GLU A 88 3.98 -13.33 -2.58
CA GLU A 88 2.64 -12.79 -2.72
C GLU A 88 2.59 -11.34 -2.27
N ILE A 89 1.84 -10.55 -3.01
CA ILE A 89 1.40 -9.22 -2.61
C ILE A 89 -0.11 -9.13 -2.84
N GLY A 90 -0.87 -8.89 -1.76
CA GLY A 90 -2.30 -8.65 -1.79
C GLY A 90 -2.63 -7.26 -1.32
N ILE A 91 -3.38 -6.50 -2.10
CA ILE A 91 -3.85 -5.16 -1.74
C ILE A 91 -5.29 -5.26 -1.29
N PHE A 92 -5.59 -4.76 -0.10
CA PHE A 92 -6.90 -4.80 0.53
C PHE A 92 -7.56 -3.44 0.53
N ALA A 93 -8.86 -3.45 0.31
CA ALA A 93 -9.69 -2.25 0.31
C ALA A 93 -11.09 -2.54 0.85
N LYS A 94 -11.86 -1.48 1.10
CA LYS A 94 -13.26 -1.53 1.46
C LYS A 94 -14.03 -0.38 0.83
N ILE A 95 -15.34 -0.54 0.74
CA ILE A 95 -16.25 0.50 0.29
C ILE A 95 -16.88 1.17 1.51
N ASN A 96 -16.73 2.49 1.61
CA ASN A 96 -17.17 3.33 2.73
C ASN A 96 -16.55 2.93 4.09
N ASP A 97 -16.70 3.78 5.10
CA ASP A 97 -16.05 3.60 6.40
C ASP A 97 -16.52 2.34 7.15
N GLY A 98 -17.78 1.94 6.99
CA GLY A 98 -18.37 0.74 7.60
C GLY A 98 -18.32 -0.53 6.72
N GLY A 99 -17.68 -0.47 5.55
CA GLY A 99 -17.62 -1.60 4.63
C GLY A 99 -16.68 -2.71 5.10
N GLU A 100 -16.95 -3.92 4.64
CA GLU A 100 -16.07 -5.07 4.87
C GLU A 100 -14.79 -4.96 4.03
N GLU A 101 -13.66 -5.28 4.65
CA GLU A 101 -12.35 -5.31 4.00
C GLU A 101 -12.22 -6.57 3.16
N GLN A 102 -11.82 -6.42 1.90
CA GLN A 102 -11.68 -7.51 0.95
C GLN A 102 -10.42 -7.36 0.11
N LEU A 103 -9.95 -8.47 -0.46
CA LEU A 103 -8.83 -8.47 -1.38
C LEU A 103 -9.23 -7.77 -2.69
N TYR A 104 -8.60 -6.63 -2.96
CA TYR A 104 -8.83 -5.83 -4.16
C TYR A 104 -8.00 -6.30 -5.35
N ALA A 105 -6.71 -6.55 -5.12
CA ALA A 105 -5.78 -6.96 -6.17
C ALA A 105 -4.69 -7.87 -5.60
N TYR A 106 -4.14 -8.72 -6.47
CA TYR A 106 -3.15 -9.74 -6.12
C TYR A 106 -2.09 -9.89 -7.20
N THR A 107 -0.85 -10.18 -6.78
CA THR A 107 0.22 -10.62 -7.67
C THR A 107 1.10 -11.66 -6.98
N ASN A 108 1.75 -12.51 -7.77
CA ASN A 108 2.64 -13.55 -7.30
C ASN A 108 3.93 -13.59 -8.14
N ALA A 109 5.08 -13.70 -7.46
CA ALA A 109 6.39 -13.78 -8.10
C ALA A 109 6.84 -15.24 -8.37
N GLY A 110 6.05 -16.22 -7.98
CA GLY A 110 6.40 -17.63 -8.09
C GLY A 110 7.74 -17.95 -7.42
N ASN A 111 8.70 -18.43 -8.22
CA ASN A 111 10.06 -18.70 -7.75
C ASN A 111 11.05 -17.52 -7.95
N TYR A 112 10.62 -16.46 -8.61
CA TYR A 112 11.44 -15.25 -8.86
C TYR A 112 11.23 -14.19 -7.79
N THR A 113 11.62 -14.50 -6.56
CA THR A 113 11.32 -13.68 -5.40
C THR A 113 12.58 -13.34 -4.59
N ASN A 114 12.47 -12.32 -3.73
CA ASN A 114 13.49 -11.93 -2.78
C ASN A 114 13.16 -12.52 -1.40
N TYR A 115 14.21 -12.83 -0.64
CA TYR A 115 14.08 -13.26 0.76
C TYR A 115 14.07 -12.04 1.68
N LEU A 116 13.08 -11.97 2.56
CA LEU A 116 13.03 -11.03 3.67
C LEU A 116 13.48 -11.76 4.93
N ALA A 117 14.58 -11.32 5.52
CA ALA A 117 15.17 -11.92 6.72
C ALA A 117 14.28 -11.67 7.97
N ASP A 118 14.50 -12.45 9.01
CA ASP A 118 13.89 -12.20 10.32
C ASP A 118 14.51 -10.99 11.04
N ASN A 119 13.93 -10.60 12.17
CA ASN A 119 14.37 -9.44 12.97
C ASN A 119 15.76 -9.57 13.60
N LYS A 120 16.39 -10.74 13.56
CA LYS A 120 17.78 -10.95 14.00
C LYS A 120 18.79 -10.41 12.99
N THR A 121 18.36 -10.24 11.75
CA THR A 121 19.12 -9.58 10.68
C THR A 121 18.35 -8.33 10.25
N PRO A 122 18.44 -7.22 11.02
CA PRO A 122 17.68 -6.01 10.72
C PRO A 122 17.97 -5.51 9.31
N VAL A 123 16.92 -5.13 8.58
CA VAL A 123 17.02 -4.47 7.28
C VAL A 123 16.41 -3.08 7.38
N ASP A 124 16.93 -2.15 6.58
CA ASP A 124 16.32 -0.84 6.48
C ASP A 124 14.89 -0.96 5.94
N ALA A 125 14.00 -0.10 6.43
CA ALA A 125 12.64 -0.04 5.94
C ALA A 125 12.63 0.30 4.43
N ILE A 126 11.94 -0.54 3.65
CA ILE A 126 11.86 -0.40 2.19
C ILE A 126 10.50 0.19 1.84
N ILE A 127 10.51 1.37 1.23
CA ILE A 127 9.29 1.96 0.67
C ILE A 127 9.06 1.34 -0.71
N THR A 128 7.94 0.66 -0.86
CA THR A 128 7.52 0.03 -2.11
C THR A 128 6.37 0.80 -2.71
N LYS A 129 6.41 1.02 -4.02
CA LYS A 129 5.36 1.70 -4.78
C LYS A 129 4.74 0.74 -5.79
N ILE A 130 3.42 0.67 -5.81
CA ILE A 130 2.65 -0.14 -6.77
C ILE A 130 1.63 0.75 -7.46
N ASP A 131 1.56 0.67 -8.77
CA ASP A 131 0.52 1.32 -9.58
C ASP A 131 -0.68 0.39 -9.75
N LEU A 132 -1.87 0.92 -9.52
CA LEU A 132 -3.11 0.14 -9.47
C LEU A 132 -4.23 0.86 -10.23
N ALA A 133 -5.00 0.11 -11.01
CA ALA A 133 -6.18 0.65 -11.67
C ALA A 133 -7.35 0.78 -10.67
N VAL A 134 -8.05 1.91 -10.72
CA VAL A 134 -9.23 2.22 -9.91
C VAL A 134 -10.41 2.71 -10.76
N GLY A 135 -10.27 2.66 -12.08
CA GLY A 135 -11.28 3.17 -13.02
C GLY A 135 -11.53 4.67 -12.81
N ASN A 136 -12.77 5.11 -12.97
CA ASN A 136 -13.16 6.50 -12.79
C ASN A 136 -13.63 6.83 -11.35
N ALA A 137 -13.08 6.18 -10.34
CA ALA A 137 -13.37 6.47 -8.95
C ALA A 137 -13.01 7.92 -8.61
N THR A 138 -13.92 8.65 -7.97
CA THR A 138 -13.77 10.08 -7.65
C THR A 138 -13.44 10.33 -6.18
N ASP A 139 -13.79 9.41 -5.29
CA ASP A 139 -13.49 9.49 -3.86
C ASP A 139 -12.64 8.28 -3.44
N ILE A 140 -11.33 8.48 -3.44
CA ILE A 140 -10.34 7.46 -3.09
C ILE A 140 -9.60 7.90 -1.84
N ASN A 141 -9.56 7.03 -0.86
CA ASN A 141 -8.92 7.26 0.43
C ASN A 141 -8.04 6.07 0.83
N PHE A 142 -7.37 6.18 1.97
CA PHE A 142 -6.62 5.09 2.58
C PHE A 142 -6.67 5.21 4.10
N THR A 143 -6.46 4.07 4.76
CA THR A 143 -6.33 4.03 6.21
C THR A 143 -4.86 4.19 6.58
N LEU A 144 -4.53 5.22 7.36
CA LEU A 144 -3.20 5.46 7.88
C LEU A 144 -3.15 5.05 9.36
N ASP A 145 -2.29 4.11 9.70
CA ASP A 145 -1.92 3.89 11.09
C ASP A 145 -0.85 4.92 11.48
N LYS A 146 -1.26 5.91 12.28
CA LYS A 146 -0.39 7.01 12.71
C LYS A 146 0.69 6.57 13.70
N SER A 147 0.64 5.35 14.21
CA SER A 147 1.66 4.82 15.14
C SER A 147 2.94 4.39 14.42
N ILE A 148 2.88 4.15 13.09
CA ILE A 148 4.00 3.69 12.27
C ILE A 148 4.04 4.55 11.00
N VAL A 149 4.57 5.76 11.08
CA VAL A 149 4.76 6.62 9.91
C VAL A 149 6.25 6.69 9.60
N TYR A 150 6.65 6.02 8.52
CA TYR A 150 7.98 6.24 7.93
C TYR A 150 7.88 7.41 6.94
N VAL A 151 8.58 8.49 7.24
CA VAL A 151 8.67 9.67 6.36
C VAL A 151 9.86 9.47 5.41
N SER A 152 9.61 9.51 4.11
CA SER A 152 10.70 9.50 3.14
C SER A 152 11.45 10.83 3.16
N LEU A 153 12.73 10.84 2.70
CA LEU A 153 13.47 12.10 2.53
C LEU A 153 12.75 13.07 1.59
N GLU A 154 12.09 12.55 0.56
CA GLU A 154 11.30 13.37 -0.38
C GLU A 154 10.08 14.02 0.29
N ASP A 155 9.39 13.29 1.18
CA ASP A 155 8.27 13.83 1.95
C ASP A 155 8.75 14.88 2.95
N LEU A 156 9.92 14.68 3.56
CA LEU A 156 10.55 15.64 4.47
C LEU A 156 10.98 16.91 3.73
N ASP A 157 11.63 16.78 2.57
CA ASP A 157 12.04 17.92 1.75
C ASP A 157 10.82 18.73 1.27
N THR A 158 9.76 18.04 0.87
CA THR A 158 8.50 18.69 0.47
C THR A 158 7.86 19.43 1.65
N ALA A 159 7.84 18.84 2.85
CA ALA A 159 7.33 19.47 4.05
C ALA A 159 8.16 20.70 4.44
N LEU A 160 9.50 20.63 4.35
CA LEU A 160 10.41 21.74 4.60
C LEU A 160 10.22 22.88 3.59
N GLN A 161 10.12 22.59 2.29
CA GLN A 161 9.86 23.60 1.27
C GLN A 161 8.52 24.29 1.47
N ASN A 162 7.47 23.55 1.84
CA ASN A 162 6.17 24.11 2.16
C ASN A 162 6.22 24.98 3.42
N HIS A 163 6.99 24.61 4.42
CA HIS A 163 7.21 25.40 5.63
C HIS A 163 7.94 26.70 5.31
N ASP A 164 9.05 26.64 4.56
CA ASP A 164 9.87 27.82 4.22
C ASP A 164 9.14 28.79 3.29
N SER A 165 8.23 28.30 2.45
CA SER A 165 7.38 29.13 1.57
C SER A 165 6.15 29.70 2.26
N SER A 166 5.82 29.24 3.47
CA SER A 166 4.68 29.73 4.25
C SER A 166 4.97 31.10 4.83
N SER A 167 4.18 32.10 4.46
CA SER A 167 4.31 33.48 4.98
C SER A 167 4.07 33.61 6.49
N THR A 168 3.58 32.56 7.14
CA THR A 168 3.30 32.52 8.59
C THR A 168 4.34 31.73 9.39
N ALA A 169 5.26 30.99 8.75
CA ALA A 169 6.20 30.11 9.42
C ALA A 169 7.21 30.82 10.33
N HIS A 170 7.43 32.11 10.15
CA HIS A 170 8.45 32.89 10.88
C HIS A 170 7.91 34.16 11.56
N VAL A 171 6.59 34.34 11.63
CA VAL A 171 6.00 35.57 12.15
C VAL A 171 6.20 35.77 13.67
N GLU A 172 6.30 34.68 14.44
CA GLU A 172 6.47 34.76 15.90
C GLU A 172 7.90 35.09 16.35
N ALA A 173 8.91 34.91 15.49
CA ALA A 173 10.31 35.20 15.85
C ALA A 173 10.65 36.68 15.81
N ILE A 174 9.83 37.55 15.21
CA ILE A 174 10.11 38.98 14.99
C ILE A 174 9.44 39.88 16.04
N THR A 175 8.51 39.35 16.81
CA THR A 175 7.73 40.14 17.79
C THR A 175 8.30 40.18 19.23
N GLN A 176 9.49 39.60 19.46
CA GLN A 176 10.16 39.60 20.80
C GLN A 176 11.45 40.44 20.87
N HIS A 177 11.56 41.50 20.06
CA HIS A 177 12.63 42.49 20.24
C HIS A 177 12.06 43.89 20.29
#